data_334dd9fb469e2054cc2fa32041d0cd0f
#
_entry.id   334dd9fb469e2054cc2fa32041d0cd0f
#
_cell.length_a   1.000
_cell.length_b   1.000
_cell.length_c   1.000
_cell.angle_alpha   90.00
_cell.angle_beta   90.00
_cell.angle_gamma   90.00
#
_symmetry.space_group_name_H-M   'P 1'
#
loop_
_entity.id
_entity.type
_entity.pdbx_description
1 polymer ?
#
loop_
_entity_poly.entity_id
_entity_poly.type
_entity_poly.pdbx_seq_one_letter_code
_entity_poly.pdbx_strand_id
1 'polypeptide(L)'
;MQYKIINAISFASVPLWGNKKQYLAIHYLGLVGQSHELASDGTGAHYYIYWDGTIYQRCSHDAIVWAVGTAGYYTQKHSYARNANTISIELCCKCDGDSTSADDPKWCFTEATQEACVWLVKKLRGELGIPAENVLRHYDIVNKVCPAPYVHNNKYRTSWTWSEFKHRISGTSDSEDAKQNAGSSKTDGVSNTSEKMRYVVQCGAFTEKKNAEAMARQLKEKGFTAIVKTT
;
A
#
# COMPACT_ATOMS: atom_id res chain seq x y z
N MET A 1 -1.82 -19.10 1.82
CA MET A 1 -0.61 -18.56 2.49
C MET A 1 -1.00 -17.24 3.14
N GLN A 2 -0.73 -17.04 4.43
CA GLN A 2 -1.08 -15.79 5.13
C GLN A 2 0.09 -14.81 4.98
N TYR A 3 -0.13 -13.70 4.28
CA TYR A 3 0.88 -12.65 4.16
C TYR A 3 0.87 -11.73 5.39
N LYS A 4 2.06 -11.25 5.77
CA LYS A 4 2.23 -10.29 6.85
C LYS A 4 2.68 -8.94 6.27
N ILE A 5 2.06 -7.86 6.72
CA ILE A 5 2.53 -6.52 6.41
C ILE A 5 3.54 -6.11 7.48
N ILE A 6 4.75 -5.79 7.05
CA ILE A 6 5.79 -5.21 7.91
C ILE A 6 5.53 -3.71 8.00
N ASN A 7 5.35 -3.24 9.21
CA ASN A 7 5.18 -1.81 9.45
C ASN A 7 6.56 -1.11 9.35
N ALA A 8 6.74 -0.36 8.28
CA ALA A 8 7.89 0.50 8.02
C ALA A 8 7.45 1.98 7.89
N ILE A 9 6.31 2.34 8.50
CA ILE A 9 5.76 3.69 8.41
C ILE A 9 6.75 4.69 8.98
N SER A 10 7.09 5.69 8.15
CA SER A 10 7.86 6.85 8.53
C SER A 10 7.19 8.11 7.99
N PHE A 11 7.24 9.19 8.75
CA PHE A 11 6.73 10.49 8.33
C PHE A 11 7.76 11.29 7.52
N ALA A 12 9.02 10.82 7.49
CA ALA A 12 10.06 11.44 6.69
C ALA A 12 9.68 11.42 5.20
N SER A 13 9.92 12.51 4.52
CA SER A 13 9.64 12.71 3.09
C SER A 13 8.15 12.60 2.69
N VAL A 14 7.21 12.54 3.62
CA VAL A 14 5.78 12.59 3.28
C VAL A 14 5.40 14.05 2.98
N PRO A 15 5.02 14.38 1.73
CA PRO A 15 4.86 15.77 1.35
C PRO A 15 3.56 16.40 1.86
N LEU A 16 2.47 15.64 1.87
CA LEU A 16 1.13 16.13 2.23
C LEU A 16 0.31 15.03 2.93
N TRP A 17 -0.84 15.43 3.49
CA TRP A 17 -1.78 14.58 4.23
C TRP A 17 -3.22 14.81 3.76
N GLY A 18 -4.12 13.92 4.12
CA GLY A 18 -5.55 14.00 3.82
C GLY A 18 -5.95 13.25 2.56
N ASN A 19 -5.28 12.12 2.27
CA ASN A 19 -5.63 11.23 1.15
C ASN A 19 -7.06 10.70 1.29
N LYS A 20 -7.83 10.78 0.21
CA LYS A 20 -9.25 10.37 0.17
C LYS A 20 -9.45 8.86 -0.05
N LYS A 21 -8.40 8.11 -0.37
CA LYS A 21 -8.40 6.64 -0.45
C LYS A 21 -9.50 6.06 -1.35
N GLN A 22 -9.66 6.61 -2.56
CA GLN A 22 -10.70 6.21 -3.51
C GLN A 22 -10.20 5.21 -4.56
N TYR A 23 -8.88 5.17 -4.78
CA TYR A 23 -8.23 4.36 -5.80
C TYR A 23 -7.04 3.60 -5.23
N LEU A 24 -6.72 2.45 -5.83
CA LEU A 24 -5.43 1.79 -5.69
C LEU A 24 -4.69 1.89 -7.01
N ALA A 25 -3.42 2.28 -6.98
CA ALA A 25 -2.57 2.31 -8.17
C ALA A 25 -1.43 1.30 -8.05
N ILE A 26 -1.29 0.47 -9.07
CA ILE A 26 -0.23 -0.52 -9.17
C ILE A 26 0.92 0.04 -10.01
N HIS A 27 2.13 -0.07 -9.45
CA HIS A 27 3.38 0.39 -10.02
C HIS A 27 4.43 -0.72 -10.09
N TYR A 28 5.58 -0.41 -10.62
CA TYR A 28 6.81 -1.21 -10.56
C TYR A 28 8.01 -0.27 -10.40
N LEU A 29 9.06 -0.73 -9.75
CA LEU A 29 10.24 0.12 -9.47
C LEU A 29 10.92 0.66 -10.74
N GLY A 30 10.84 -0.05 -11.88
CA GLY A 30 11.53 0.32 -13.11
C GLY A 30 13.05 0.19 -13.03
N LEU A 31 13.53 -0.53 -12.03
CA LEU A 31 14.93 -0.93 -11.84
C LEU A 31 14.96 -2.31 -11.19
N VAL A 32 16.02 -3.08 -11.45
CA VAL A 32 16.23 -4.37 -10.79
C VAL A 32 16.68 -4.11 -9.36
N GLY A 33 15.81 -4.36 -8.41
CA GLY A 33 16.11 -4.10 -7.00
C GLY A 33 14.91 -4.29 -6.09
N GLN A 34 15.14 -4.06 -4.82
CA GLN A 34 14.14 -4.06 -3.76
C GLN A 34 14.38 -2.84 -2.88
N SER A 35 13.36 -2.04 -2.70
CA SER A 35 13.35 -0.86 -1.84
C SER A 35 11.95 -0.60 -1.32
N HIS A 36 11.84 0.03 -0.17
CA HIS A 36 10.58 0.51 0.41
C HIS A 36 10.71 1.94 0.94
N GLU A 37 11.59 2.74 0.35
CA GLU A 37 11.82 4.13 0.76
C GLU A 37 11.13 5.13 -0.16
N LEU A 38 10.72 6.26 0.41
CA LEU A 38 10.38 7.44 -0.38
C LEU A 38 11.66 8.19 -0.76
N ALA A 39 11.67 8.78 -1.93
CA ALA A 39 12.66 9.78 -2.28
C ALA A 39 12.52 11.03 -1.39
N SER A 40 13.56 11.85 -1.28
CA SER A 40 13.57 13.03 -0.42
C SER A 40 12.52 14.08 -0.80
N ASP A 41 12.06 14.08 -2.06
CA ASP A 41 10.99 14.96 -2.57
C ASP A 41 9.58 14.39 -2.32
N GLY A 42 9.44 13.21 -1.73
CA GLY A 42 8.16 12.55 -1.47
C GLY A 42 7.67 11.66 -2.61
N THR A 43 8.49 11.42 -3.63
CA THR A 43 8.18 10.43 -4.69
C THR A 43 8.30 9.01 -4.16
N GLY A 44 7.29 8.17 -4.43
CA GLY A 44 7.26 6.77 -4.02
C GLY A 44 5.84 6.24 -3.77
N ALA A 45 5.70 5.23 -2.93
CA ALA A 45 4.43 4.56 -2.71
C ALA A 45 4.11 4.33 -1.23
N HIS A 46 2.86 3.95 -0.96
CA HIS A 46 2.39 3.60 0.38
C HIS A 46 2.85 2.21 0.79
N TYR A 47 2.91 1.30 -0.20
CA TYR A 47 3.30 -0.09 -0.03
C TYR A 47 4.35 -0.50 -1.05
N TYR A 48 5.23 -1.40 -0.63
CA TYR A 48 6.23 -2.04 -1.46
C TYR A 48 6.18 -3.54 -1.27
N ILE A 49 6.26 -4.30 -2.36
CA ILE A 49 6.21 -5.76 -2.33
C ILE A 49 7.50 -6.30 -2.93
N TYR A 50 8.23 -7.05 -2.12
CA TYR A 50 9.51 -7.64 -2.48
C TYR A 50 9.36 -8.91 -3.32
N TRP A 51 10.47 -9.43 -3.85
CA TRP A 51 10.49 -10.60 -4.73
C TRP A 51 9.99 -11.88 -4.08
N ASP A 52 10.11 -12.01 -2.76
CA ASP A 52 9.62 -13.12 -1.95
C ASP A 52 8.18 -12.96 -1.48
N GLY A 53 7.51 -11.87 -1.88
CA GLY A 53 6.17 -11.53 -1.44
C GLY A 53 6.09 -10.80 -0.11
N THR A 54 7.22 -10.44 0.51
CA THR A 54 7.23 -9.60 1.72
C THR A 54 6.64 -8.22 1.41
N ILE A 55 5.70 -7.79 2.24
CA ILE A 55 4.98 -6.52 2.06
C ILE A 55 5.45 -5.51 3.11
N TYR A 56 5.90 -4.35 2.69
CA TYR A 56 6.23 -3.22 3.55
C TYR A 56 5.20 -2.12 3.41
N GLN A 57 4.66 -1.64 4.52
CA GLN A 57 3.86 -0.41 4.55
C GLN A 57 4.77 0.75 4.94
N ARG A 58 5.09 1.61 3.98
CA ARG A 58 5.98 2.77 4.14
C ARG A 58 5.26 4.02 4.62
N CYS A 59 4.00 4.18 4.24
CA CYS A 59 3.20 5.34 4.61
C CYS A 59 1.84 4.92 5.17
N SER A 60 1.28 5.74 6.06
CA SER A 60 -0.12 5.62 6.44
C SER A 60 -1.03 5.90 5.25
N HIS A 61 -2.25 5.41 5.27
CA HIS A 61 -3.24 5.66 4.21
C HIS A 61 -3.64 7.13 4.08
N ASP A 62 -3.39 7.93 5.11
CA ASP A 62 -3.69 9.37 5.08
C ASP A 62 -2.60 10.21 4.40
N ALA A 63 -1.42 9.62 4.17
CA ALA A 63 -0.35 10.26 3.44
C ALA A 63 -0.73 10.50 1.98
N ILE A 64 -0.29 11.63 1.42
CA ILE A 64 -0.30 11.91 0.00
C ILE A 64 1.15 11.88 -0.48
N VAL A 65 1.48 10.93 -1.33
CA VAL A 65 2.82 10.76 -1.91
C VAL A 65 2.78 11.08 -3.40
N TRP A 66 3.92 11.46 -3.97
CA TRP A 66 4.02 11.74 -5.40
C TRP A 66 4.23 10.44 -6.18
N ALA A 67 3.14 9.84 -6.63
CA ALA A 67 3.16 8.53 -7.28
C ALA A 67 2.50 8.53 -8.67
N VAL A 68 1.36 9.22 -8.83
CA VAL A 68 0.52 9.14 -10.04
C VAL A 68 0.34 10.48 -10.75
N GLY A 69 1.24 11.42 -10.51
CA GLY A 69 1.24 12.73 -11.17
C GLY A 69 1.79 12.67 -12.60
N THR A 70 1.52 13.73 -13.35
CA THR A 70 2.00 13.90 -14.74
C THR A 70 3.50 14.20 -14.84
N ALA A 71 4.14 14.54 -13.73
CA ALA A 71 5.53 15.00 -13.67
C ALA A 71 5.88 16.14 -14.69
N GLY A 72 4.84 16.82 -15.17
CA GLY A 72 4.99 17.88 -16.16
C GLY A 72 5.11 17.44 -17.62
N TYR A 73 5.21 16.12 -17.90
CA TYR A 73 5.39 15.60 -19.26
C TYR A 73 4.48 14.41 -19.62
N TYR A 74 3.88 13.72 -18.63
CA TYR A 74 2.85 12.72 -18.92
C TYR A 74 1.48 13.34 -19.13
N THR A 75 0.66 12.69 -19.94
CA THR A 75 -0.73 13.10 -20.18
C THR A 75 -1.67 12.45 -19.18
N GLN A 76 -2.52 13.25 -18.54
CA GLN A 76 -3.58 12.75 -17.67
C GLN A 76 -4.61 11.99 -18.50
N LYS A 77 -4.91 10.75 -18.11
CA LYS A 77 -5.89 9.86 -18.74
C LYS A 77 -7.15 9.71 -17.90
N HIS A 78 -6.99 9.46 -16.61
CA HIS A 78 -8.12 9.26 -15.71
C HIS A 78 -8.67 10.59 -15.19
N SER A 79 -9.98 10.78 -15.27
CA SER A 79 -10.61 12.06 -14.93
C SER A 79 -10.50 12.44 -13.44
N TYR A 80 -10.43 11.44 -12.55
CA TYR A 80 -10.54 11.68 -11.10
C TYR A 80 -9.35 11.18 -10.28
N ALA A 81 -8.65 10.11 -10.67
CA ALA A 81 -7.55 9.55 -9.88
C ALA A 81 -6.34 10.52 -9.85
N ARG A 82 -5.85 10.83 -8.65
CA ARG A 82 -4.76 11.79 -8.36
C ARG A 82 -3.99 11.30 -7.14
N ASN A 83 -2.82 11.88 -6.86
CA ASN A 83 -2.07 11.61 -5.63
C ASN A 83 -2.93 11.78 -4.37
N ALA A 84 -3.83 12.77 -4.34
CA ALA A 84 -4.66 13.10 -3.19
C ALA A 84 -5.78 12.09 -2.87
N ASN A 85 -6.01 11.10 -3.72
CA ASN A 85 -7.08 10.11 -3.51
C ASN A 85 -6.68 8.68 -3.88
N THR A 86 -5.38 8.43 -4.05
CA THR A 86 -4.86 7.12 -4.47
C THR A 86 -3.89 6.56 -3.43
N ILE A 87 -4.04 5.29 -3.10
CA ILE A 87 -3.05 4.49 -2.39
C ILE A 87 -2.21 3.77 -3.44
N SER A 88 -0.91 4.02 -3.46
CA SER A 88 0.03 3.46 -4.43
C SER A 88 0.76 2.24 -3.87
N ILE A 89 0.91 1.21 -4.69
CA ILE A 89 1.56 -0.06 -4.37
C ILE A 89 2.66 -0.30 -5.41
N GLU A 90 3.90 -0.33 -4.96
CA GLU A 90 5.09 -0.54 -5.76
C GLU A 90 5.51 -2.00 -5.73
N LEU A 91 5.62 -2.64 -6.88
CA LEU A 91 6.11 -4.00 -7.03
C LEU A 91 7.59 -4.00 -7.38
N CYS A 92 8.43 -4.60 -6.55
CA CYS A 92 9.82 -4.84 -6.88
C CYS A 92 9.90 -5.79 -8.07
N CYS A 93 10.63 -5.39 -9.11
CA CYS A 93 10.66 -6.10 -10.38
C CYS A 93 12.04 -6.68 -10.68
N LYS A 94 12.07 -7.64 -11.60
CA LYS A 94 13.25 -8.19 -12.25
C LYS A 94 13.20 -7.85 -13.73
N CYS A 95 14.28 -8.10 -14.42
CA CYS A 95 14.36 -7.97 -15.87
C CYS A 95 14.93 -9.27 -16.47
N ASP A 96 14.35 -9.72 -17.58
CA ASP A 96 14.87 -10.85 -18.34
C ASP A 96 16.00 -10.36 -19.26
N GLY A 97 17.23 -10.48 -18.78
CA GLY A 97 18.42 -9.92 -19.38
C GLY A 97 18.66 -8.46 -19.00
N ASP A 98 19.55 -7.81 -19.73
CA ASP A 98 19.89 -6.41 -19.52
C ASP A 98 18.83 -5.49 -20.11
N SER A 99 18.30 -4.60 -19.31
CA SER A 99 17.44 -3.49 -19.74
C SER A 99 17.84 -2.21 -19.06
N THR A 100 17.94 -1.14 -19.86
CA THR A 100 18.17 0.23 -19.36
C THR A 100 16.94 1.10 -19.56
N SER A 101 15.94 0.63 -20.32
CA SER A 101 14.71 1.36 -20.58
C SER A 101 13.64 0.99 -19.57
N ALA A 102 13.03 2.01 -18.94
CA ALA A 102 11.96 1.83 -17.96
C ALA A 102 10.66 1.26 -18.58
N ASP A 103 10.51 1.27 -19.89
CA ASP A 103 9.34 0.75 -20.59
C ASP A 103 9.62 -0.51 -21.40
N ASP A 104 10.78 -1.16 -21.19
CA ASP A 104 11.15 -2.40 -21.86
C ASP A 104 10.15 -3.52 -21.48
N PRO A 105 9.64 -4.30 -22.47
CA PRO A 105 8.76 -5.43 -22.19
C PRO A 105 9.44 -6.61 -21.47
N LYS A 106 10.76 -6.59 -21.24
CA LYS A 106 11.50 -7.60 -20.47
C LYS A 106 11.32 -7.51 -18.96
N TRP A 107 10.74 -6.43 -18.44
CA TRP A 107 10.42 -6.32 -17.02
C TRP A 107 9.41 -7.37 -16.61
N CYS A 108 9.63 -7.98 -15.43
CA CYS A 108 8.78 -9.03 -14.91
C CYS A 108 8.68 -8.99 -13.38
N PHE A 109 7.66 -9.65 -12.86
CA PHE A 109 7.46 -9.90 -11.44
C PHE A 109 7.67 -11.37 -11.11
N THR A 110 8.11 -11.65 -9.89
CA THR A 110 8.02 -13.01 -9.35
C THR A 110 6.57 -13.36 -9.09
N GLU A 111 6.25 -14.65 -9.07
CA GLU A 111 4.90 -15.12 -8.71
C GLU A 111 4.55 -14.68 -7.28
N ALA A 112 5.48 -14.80 -6.33
CA ALA A 112 5.28 -14.38 -4.94
C ALA A 112 4.94 -12.89 -4.83
N THR A 113 5.60 -12.00 -5.60
CA THR A 113 5.27 -10.58 -5.65
C THR A 113 3.83 -10.35 -6.12
N GLN A 114 3.41 -11.07 -7.17
CA GLN A 114 2.07 -10.91 -7.75
C GLN A 114 0.97 -11.44 -6.83
N GLU A 115 1.16 -12.61 -6.24
CA GLU A 115 0.22 -13.21 -5.28
C GLU A 115 0.07 -12.33 -4.03
N ALA A 116 1.18 -11.83 -3.49
CA ALA A 116 1.17 -10.90 -2.37
C ALA A 116 0.43 -9.60 -2.73
N CYS A 117 0.58 -9.10 -3.97
CA CYS A 117 -0.14 -7.93 -4.44
C CYS A 117 -1.65 -8.19 -4.54
N VAL A 118 -2.07 -9.35 -5.07
CA VAL A 118 -3.50 -9.73 -5.10
C VAL A 118 -4.08 -9.78 -3.69
N TRP A 119 -3.38 -10.42 -2.76
CA TRP A 119 -3.81 -10.46 -1.36
C TRP A 119 -3.92 -9.06 -0.74
N LEU A 120 -2.89 -8.22 -0.90
CA LEU A 120 -2.89 -6.85 -0.37
C LEU A 120 -4.02 -6.00 -0.97
N VAL A 121 -4.22 -6.08 -2.28
CA VAL A 121 -5.30 -5.34 -2.97
C VAL A 121 -6.66 -5.78 -2.48
N LYS A 122 -6.94 -7.09 -2.35
CA LYS A 122 -8.20 -7.58 -1.77
C LYS A 122 -8.43 -7.07 -0.36
N LYS A 123 -7.39 -7.12 0.49
CA LYS A 123 -7.42 -6.59 1.86
C LYS A 123 -7.75 -5.10 1.87
N LEU A 124 -7.01 -4.27 1.13
CA LEU A 124 -7.21 -2.82 1.10
C LEU A 124 -8.58 -2.43 0.51
N ARG A 125 -9.04 -3.15 -0.51
CA ARG A 125 -10.38 -2.96 -1.06
C ARG A 125 -11.46 -3.21 -0.01
N GLY A 126 -11.35 -4.28 0.75
CA GLY A 126 -12.30 -4.60 1.84
C GLY A 126 -12.26 -3.57 2.96
N GLU A 127 -11.09 -3.16 3.39
CA GLU A 127 -10.92 -2.20 4.51
C GLU A 127 -11.31 -0.76 4.16
N LEU A 128 -11.05 -0.34 2.92
CA LEU A 128 -11.25 1.04 2.49
C LEU A 128 -12.51 1.23 1.63
N GLY A 129 -13.26 0.16 1.35
CA GLY A 129 -14.44 0.23 0.50
C GLY A 129 -14.13 0.55 -0.97
N ILE A 130 -12.94 0.20 -1.47
CA ILE A 130 -12.52 0.53 -2.85
C ILE A 130 -13.03 -0.57 -3.80
N PRO A 131 -13.86 -0.23 -4.80
CA PRO A 131 -14.37 -1.21 -5.75
C PRO A 131 -13.26 -1.69 -6.71
N ALA A 132 -13.47 -2.86 -7.34
CA ALA A 132 -12.44 -3.50 -8.18
C ALA A 132 -12.06 -2.65 -9.41
N GLU A 133 -13.00 -1.92 -9.96
CA GLU A 133 -12.78 -0.99 -11.09
C GLU A 133 -11.83 0.15 -10.72
N ASN A 134 -11.78 0.57 -9.46
CA ASN A 134 -10.89 1.62 -8.97
C ASN A 134 -9.46 1.12 -8.64
N VAL A 135 -9.16 -0.13 -8.96
CA VAL A 135 -7.77 -0.64 -8.97
C VAL A 135 -7.20 -0.43 -10.36
N LEU A 136 -6.25 0.48 -10.47
CA LEU A 136 -5.71 1.00 -11.72
C LEU A 136 -4.21 0.72 -11.83
N ARG A 137 -3.68 0.66 -13.05
CA ARG A 137 -2.25 0.82 -13.29
C ARG A 137 -1.92 2.32 -13.25
N HIS A 138 -0.70 2.70 -12.95
CA HIS A 138 -0.26 4.07 -13.19
C HIS A 138 -0.53 4.51 -14.65
N TYR A 139 -0.35 3.58 -15.62
CA TYR A 139 -0.67 3.77 -17.04
C TYR A 139 -2.13 4.17 -17.30
N ASP A 140 -3.07 3.73 -16.46
CA ASP A 140 -4.49 4.07 -16.61
C ASP A 140 -4.81 5.46 -16.07
N ILE A 141 -3.95 5.99 -15.18
CA ILE A 141 -4.10 7.31 -14.55
C ILE A 141 -3.43 8.39 -15.42
N VAL A 142 -2.20 8.13 -15.86
CA VAL A 142 -1.46 8.94 -16.83
C VAL A 142 -0.86 8.00 -17.89
N ASN A 143 -0.33 8.51 -19.00
CA ASN A 143 0.20 7.67 -20.08
C ASN A 143 1.60 7.09 -19.83
N LYS A 144 2.09 7.07 -18.59
CA LYS A 144 3.36 6.43 -18.22
C LYS A 144 3.26 4.90 -18.37
N VAL A 145 4.23 4.26 -19.02
CA VAL A 145 4.32 2.80 -19.12
C VAL A 145 4.71 2.23 -17.74
N CYS A 146 3.73 2.10 -16.86
CA CYS A 146 3.92 1.62 -15.50
C CYS A 146 2.63 0.94 -14.98
N PRO A 147 2.73 -0.29 -14.47
CA PRO A 147 3.89 -1.17 -14.49
C PRO A 147 4.08 -1.82 -15.87
N ALA A 148 5.29 -1.77 -16.39
CA ALA A 148 5.60 -2.28 -17.73
C ALA A 148 5.13 -3.73 -17.98
N PRO A 149 5.30 -4.69 -17.03
CA PRO A 149 4.81 -6.05 -17.22
C PRO A 149 3.31 -6.12 -17.55
N TYR A 150 2.49 -5.31 -16.87
CA TYR A 150 1.05 -5.29 -17.08
C TYR A 150 0.59 -4.38 -18.24
N VAL A 151 1.41 -3.41 -18.63
CA VAL A 151 1.13 -2.57 -19.83
C VAL A 151 1.42 -3.36 -21.10
N HIS A 152 2.52 -4.10 -21.13
CA HIS A 152 2.91 -4.96 -22.25
C HIS A 152 2.22 -6.33 -22.24
N ASN A 153 1.33 -6.59 -21.25
CA ASN A 153 0.72 -7.90 -21.00
C ASN A 153 1.75 -9.02 -20.87
N ASN A 154 2.87 -8.67 -20.27
CA ASN A 154 3.98 -9.56 -20.00
C ASN A 154 4.36 -10.44 -21.24
N LYS A 155 4.86 -9.82 -22.28
CA LYS A 155 5.28 -10.48 -23.51
C LYS A 155 6.17 -11.71 -23.30
N TYR A 156 6.99 -11.71 -22.24
CA TYR A 156 7.90 -12.82 -21.87
C TYR A 156 7.28 -13.83 -20.90
N ARG A 157 6.02 -13.66 -20.50
CA ARG A 157 5.23 -14.57 -19.68
C ARG A 157 5.84 -14.95 -18.32
N THR A 158 6.59 -14.06 -17.74
CA THR A 158 7.12 -14.20 -16.36
C THR A 158 6.23 -13.53 -15.32
N SER A 159 5.18 -12.83 -15.75
CA SER A 159 4.15 -12.21 -14.94
C SER A 159 2.77 -12.53 -15.50
N TRP A 160 1.73 -12.28 -14.73
CA TRP A 160 0.36 -12.34 -15.27
C TRP A 160 0.09 -11.13 -16.18
N THR A 161 -0.88 -11.27 -17.07
CA THR A 161 -1.44 -10.11 -17.78
C THR A 161 -2.23 -9.22 -16.82
N TRP A 162 -2.49 -7.97 -17.21
CA TRP A 162 -3.36 -7.10 -16.40
C TRP A 162 -4.77 -7.67 -16.25
N SER A 163 -5.30 -8.33 -17.29
CA SER A 163 -6.61 -8.97 -17.24
C SER A 163 -6.65 -10.10 -16.20
N GLU A 164 -5.62 -10.95 -16.18
CA GLU A 164 -5.50 -12.03 -15.17
C GLU A 164 -5.39 -11.47 -13.76
N PHE A 165 -4.59 -10.42 -13.56
CA PHE A 165 -4.50 -9.73 -12.27
C PHE A 165 -5.87 -9.18 -11.84
N LYS A 166 -6.58 -8.47 -12.73
CA LYS A 166 -7.93 -7.93 -12.46
C LYS A 166 -8.94 -9.03 -12.14
N HIS A 167 -8.89 -10.16 -12.83
CA HIS A 167 -9.74 -11.31 -12.53
C HIS A 167 -9.49 -11.84 -11.09
N ARG A 168 -8.21 -11.98 -10.71
CA ARG A 168 -7.84 -12.49 -9.38
C ARG A 168 -8.27 -11.57 -8.24
N ILE A 169 -8.27 -10.26 -8.44
CA ILE A 169 -8.70 -9.30 -7.41
C ILE A 169 -10.21 -9.06 -7.38
N SER A 170 -10.97 -9.48 -8.41
CA SER A 170 -12.43 -9.25 -8.49
C SER A 170 -13.24 -10.23 -7.64
N GLY A 171 -12.70 -11.41 -7.34
CA GLY A 171 -13.32 -12.35 -6.39
C GLY A 171 -13.42 -11.72 -4.99
N THR A 172 -14.54 -11.93 -4.31
CA THR A 172 -14.63 -11.72 -2.87
C THR A 172 -13.50 -12.53 -2.22
N SER A 173 -12.81 -11.96 -1.24
CA SER A 173 -11.88 -12.72 -0.41
C SER A 173 -12.64 -13.96 0.08
N ASP A 174 -12.19 -15.15 -0.33
CA ASP A 174 -12.69 -16.38 0.24
C ASP A 174 -12.45 -16.29 1.74
N SER A 175 -13.54 -16.11 2.46
CA SER A 175 -13.60 -16.09 3.92
C SER A 175 -13.44 -17.51 4.45
N GLU A 176 -12.33 -18.19 4.11
CA GLU A 176 -12.03 -19.50 4.69
C GLU A 176 -11.34 -19.42 6.06
N ASP A 177 -10.84 -18.24 6.47
CA ASP A 177 -10.22 -18.07 7.78
C ASP A 177 -11.17 -17.66 8.92
N ALA A 178 -12.49 -17.55 8.66
CA ALA A 178 -13.47 -17.17 9.69
C ALA A 178 -14.19 -18.39 10.34
N LYS A 179 -13.84 -19.64 10.01
CA LYS A 179 -14.53 -20.84 10.50
C LYS A 179 -13.74 -21.75 11.45
N GLN A 180 -12.68 -21.28 12.04
CA GLN A 180 -12.01 -22.03 13.11
C GLN A 180 -11.85 -21.20 14.38
N ASN A 181 -12.91 -20.70 14.95
CA ASN A 181 -13.02 -20.47 16.39
C ASN A 181 -14.48 -20.28 16.83
N ALA A 182 -15.32 -21.28 16.58
CA ALA A 182 -16.61 -21.42 17.25
C ALA A 182 -16.65 -22.80 17.92
N GLY A 183 -15.95 -22.92 19.04
CA GLY A 183 -15.92 -24.07 19.92
C GLY A 183 -16.16 -23.64 21.36
N SER A 184 -17.42 -23.62 21.71
CA SER A 184 -18.00 -23.87 23.03
C SER A 184 -17.19 -23.55 24.30
N SER A 185 -17.65 -22.58 25.06
CA SER A 185 -17.77 -22.75 26.50
C SER A 185 -18.91 -21.90 27.06
N LYS A 186 -19.79 -22.55 27.81
CA LYS A 186 -20.95 -22.00 28.52
C LYS A 186 -20.50 -21.28 29.80
N THR A 187 -21.28 -20.23 30.08
CA THR A 187 -21.78 -19.73 31.40
C THR A 187 -20.78 -19.56 32.54
N ASP A 188 -20.64 -18.36 33.06
CA ASP A 188 -21.45 -17.90 34.21
C ASP A 188 -21.23 -16.39 34.41
N GLY A 189 -22.33 -15.73 34.81
CA GLY A 189 -22.41 -14.30 34.97
C GLY A 189 -21.58 -13.74 36.10
N VAL A 190 -21.32 -12.46 36.04
CA VAL A 190 -21.53 -11.47 37.12
C VAL A 190 -21.06 -10.09 36.64
N SER A 191 -21.99 -9.12 36.80
CA SER A 191 -21.79 -7.68 37.05
C SER A 191 -21.05 -6.80 36.07
N ASN A 192 -21.83 -6.11 35.38
CA ASN A 192 -21.84 -4.76 34.82
C ASN A 192 -20.88 -3.76 35.45
N THR A 193 -19.82 -3.43 34.76
CA THR A 193 -19.29 -2.07 34.58
C THR A 193 -18.73 -1.97 33.17
N SER A 194 -19.41 -1.26 32.29
CA SER A 194 -18.97 -1.04 30.93
C SER A 194 -17.73 -0.12 30.93
N GLU A 195 -16.56 -0.68 31.13
CA GLU A 195 -15.33 -0.02 30.73
C GLU A 195 -15.33 0.03 29.18
N LYS A 196 -15.56 1.23 28.68
CA LYS A 196 -15.41 1.52 27.25
C LYS A 196 -14.01 1.13 26.84
N MET A 197 -13.86 0.00 26.14
CA MET A 197 -12.56 -0.43 25.58
C MET A 197 -12.00 0.71 24.71
N ARG A 198 -10.85 1.23 25.11
CA ARG A 198 -10.12 2.26 24.35
C ARG A 198 -8.98 1.60 23.60
N TYR A 199 -9.00 1.72 22.29
CA TYR A 199 -7.87 1.34 21.45
C TYR A 199 -6.90 2.52 21.36
N VAL A 200 -5.62 2.25 21.65
CA VAL A 200 -4.55 3.26 21.61
C VAL A 200 -3.65 2.93 20.44
N VAL A 201 -3.41 3.92 19.58
CA VAL A 201 -2.43 3.83 18.50
C VAL A 201 -1.15 4.50 18.98
N GLN A 202 -0.03 3.77 18.96
CA GLN A 202 1.28 4.31 19.28
C GLN A 202 1.93 4.90 18.02
N CYS A 203 2.16 6.22 18.01
CA CYS A 203 2.67 6.96 16.86
C CYS A 203 4.21 7.07 16.83
N GLY A 204 4.94 6.40 17.73
CA GLY A 204 6.39 6.38 17.75
C GLY A 204 6.96 5.96 19.10
N ALA A 205 8.23 5.53 19.11
CA ALA A 205 9.04 5.33 20.29
C ALA A 205 10.30 6.20 20.18
N PHE A 206 10.63 6.96 21.22
CA PHE A 206 11.72 7.92 21.22
C PHE A 206 12.62 7.69 22.44
N THR A 207 13.93 7.73 22.24
CA THR A 207 14.90 7.66 23.34
C THR A 207 15.00 8.97 24.13
N GLU A 208 14.64 10.08 23.49
CA GLU A 208 14.69 11.42 24.06
C GLU A 208 13.27 11.95 24.29
N LYS A 209 12.93 12.29 25.54
CA LYS A 209 11.63 12.84 25.92
C LYS A 209 11.20 14.06 25.09
N LYS A 210 12.16 14.97 24.81
CA LYS A 210 11.90 16.18 24.02
C LYS A 210 11.40 15.87 22.60
N ASN A 211 11.86 14.76 22.01
CA ASN A 211 11.43 14.35 20.67
C ASN A 211 10.00 13.78 20.70
N ALA A 212 9.66 13.02 21.75
CA ALA A 212 8.29 12.54 21.97
C ALA A 212 7.31 13.71 22.19
N GLU A 213 7.70 14.72 22.96
CA GLU A 213 6.90 15.92 23.23
C GLU A 213 6.74 16.79 21.97
N ALA A 214 7.77 16.89 21.14
CA ALA A 214 7.69 17.59 19.86
C ALA A 214 6.69 16.91 18.91
N MET A 215 6.73 15.59 18.82
CA MET A 215 5.77 14.81 18.02
C MET A 215 4.35 14.97 18.56
N ALA A 216 4.15 14.89 19.88
CA ALA A 216 2.84 15.06 20.48
C ALA A 216 2.26 16.47 20.21
N ARG A 217 3.11 17.50 20.17
CA ARG A 217 2.71 18.86 19.80
C ARG A 217 2.25 18.95 18.35
N GLN A 218 3.04 18.41 17.41
CA GLN A 218 2.67 18.36 15.99
C GLN A 218 1.35 17.64 15.73
N LEU A 219 1.10 16.53 16.46
CA LEU A 219 -0.17 15.81 16.36
C LEU A 219 -1.35 16.66 16.89
N LYS A 220 -1.15 17.39 18.00
CA LYS A 220 -2.17 18.30 18.54
C LYS A 220 -2.48 19.46 17.60
N GLU A 221 -1.48 20.06 16.97
CA GLU A 221 -1.65 21.11 15.95
C GLU A 221 -2.46 20.63 14.74
N LYS A 222 -2.45 19.32 14.47
CA LYS A 222 -3.24 18.67 13.42
C LYS A 222 -4.59 18.13 13.90
N GLY A 223 -5.02 18.48 15.13
CA GLY A 223 -6.34 18.12 15.68
C GLY A 223 -6.42 16.75 16.34
N PHE A 224 -5.29 16.06 16.56
CA PHE A 224 -5.28 14.78 17.27
C PHE A 224 -5.06 14.95 18.77
N THR A 225 -5.69 14.09 19.58
CA THR A 225 -5.34 13.98 21.00
C THR A 225 -4.08 13.13 21.13
N ALA A 226 -2.97 13.72 21.59
CA ALA A 226 -1.70 13.04 21.77
C ALA A 226 -1.21 13.12 23.21
N ILE A 227 -0.74 12.01 23.73
CA ILE A 227 -0.12 11.90 25.05
C ILE A 227 1.23 11.22 24.93
N VAL A 228 2.20 11.62 25.75
CA VAL A 228 3.49 10.94 25.91
C VAL A 228 3.41 10.03 27.13
N LYS A 229 3.74 8.75 26.95
CA LYS A 229 3.89 7.79 28.05
C LYS A 229 5.33 7.31 28.11
N THR A 230 5.85 7.15 29.30
CA THR A 230 7.13 6.47 29.54
C THR A 230 6.84 4.98 29.75
N THR A 231 7.58 4.13 29.07
CA THR A 231 7.53 2.65 29.21
C THR A 231 8.78 2.18 29.91
#